data_db8da6c2515f5ac98fa5c42eb4082702
#
_entry.id   db8da6c2515f5ac98fa5c42eb4082702
#
_cell.length_a   1.000
_cell.length_b   1.000
_cell.length_c   1.000
_cell.angle_alpha   90.00
_cell.angle_beta   90.00
_cell.angle_gamma   90.00
#
_symmetry.space_group_name_H-M   'P 1'
#
loop_
_entity.id
_entity.type
_entity.pdbx_description
1 polymer ?
#
loop_
_entity_poly.entity_id
_entity_poly.type
_entity_poly.pdbx_seq_one_letter_code
_entity_poly.pdbx_strand_id
1 'polypeptide(L)'
;SHITLECALKTHPNITIISEEVAAKKQTLDEIVTCIANTVAARAKNKENFGVVLIPEGLIEFIPEMNKLISELNELLAKEGEAFAAIENKDEKMKFVIDRLPAELASVFASLPQTIQIQLTNDRDPHGNVQVSLIETEKLLVELVKGKLKKMPEKIKFSAQTHFFGYEGRCSVPSNFDADYCYSLGYNAAAIIGAGKTAYMSYINNLVAPAEQWKAGAVPLTAMMNVERRHGADKPVIKKALVELDGKPFQEFARNRDTWAIKTSFIFPG
;
A
#
# COMPACT_ATOMS: atom_id res chain seq x y z
N SER A 1 -2.57 -0.10 5.88
CA SER A 1 -3.68 0.56 5.11
C SER A 1 -4.54 1.49 5.98
N HIS A 2 -3.99 2.05 7.08
CA HIS A 2 -4.78 2.87 8.02
C HIS A 2 -5.45 4.08 7.36
N ILE A 3 -4.70 4.84 6.56
CA ILE A 3 -5.23 6.04 5.87
C ILE A 3 -6.37 5.63 4.91
N THR A 4 -6.17 4.57 4.15
CA THR A 4 -7.18 4.05 3.21
C THR A 4 -8.46 3.62 3.94
N LEU A 5 -8.32 2.93 5.08
CA LEU A 5 -9.45 2.52 5.91
C LEU A 5 -10.20 3.73 6.50
N GLU A 6 -9.48 4.73 7.00
CA GLU A 6 -10.08 5.96 7.51
C GLU A 6 -10.86 6.70 6.43
N CYS A 7 -10.25 6.88 5.25
CA CYS A 7 -10.93 7.49 4.11
C CYS A 7 -12.18 6.71 3.72
N ALA A 8 -12.14 5.39 3.73
CA ALA A 8 -13.31 4.56 3.43
C ALA A 8 -14.46 4.78 4.41
N LEU A 9 -14.15 4.82 5.71
CA LEU A 9 -15.16 5.06 6.77
C LEU A 9 -15.72 6.48 6.73
N LYS A 10 -14.99 7.44 6.16
CA LYS A 10 -15.40 8.85 6.08
C LYS A 10 -16.09 9.22 4.79
N THR A 11 -15.94 8.43 3.71
CA THR A 11 -16.42 8.83 2.37
C THR A 11 -17.27 7.78 1.67
N HIS A 12 -17.31 6.55 2.17
CA HIS A 12 -18.08 5.40 1.65
C HIS A 12 -17.85 5.12 0.15
N PRO A 13 -16.61 4.89 -0.30
CA PRO A 13 -16.33 4.57 -1.71
C PRO A 13 -16.86 3.16 -2.04
N ASN A 14 -16.97 2.87 -3.35
CA ASN A 14 -17.52 1.58 -3.79
C ASN A 14 -16.58 0.42 -3.47
N ILE A 15 -15.27 0.61 -3.64
CA ILE A 15 -14.28 -0.42 -3.33
C ILE A 15 -13.16 0.20 -2.51
N THR A 16 -12.78 -0.50 -1.46
CA THR A 16 -11.58 -0.17 -0.69
C THR A 16 -10.80 -1.44 -0.47
N ILE A 17 -9.53 -1.44 -0.89
CA ILE A 17 -8.64 -2.56 -0.68
C ILE A 17 -7.89 -2.32 0.62
N ILE A 18 -7.81 -3.33 1.47
CA ILE A 18 -7.03 -3.32 2.71
C ILE A 18 -5.93 -4.36 2.55
N SER A 19 -4.68 -3.91 2.45
CA SER A 19 -3.52 -4.77 2.16
C SER A 19 -3.38 -5.90 3.16
N GLU A 20 -3.63 -5.63 4.43
CA GLU A 20 -3.55 -6.60 5.51
C GLU A 20 -4.59 -7.72 5.35
N GLU A 21 -5.78 -7.40 4.87
CA GLU A 21 -6.81 -8.40 4.55
C GLU A 21 -6.40 -9.25 3.33
N VAL A 22 -5.84 -8.61 2.30
CA VAL A 22 -5.31 -9.31 1.11
C VAL A 22 -4.27 -10.34 1.52
N ALA A 23 -3.32 -9.98 2.38
CA ALA A 23 -2.31 -10.90 2.88
C ALA A 23 -2.91 -12.02 3.75
N ALA A 24 -3.80 -11.69 4.68
CA ALA A 24 -4.43 -12.67 5.57
C ALA A 24 -5.26 -13.70 4.80
N LYS A 25 -5.96 -13.26 3.76
CA LYS A 25 -6.75 -14.14 2.88
C LYS A 25 -5.93 -14.78 1.76
N LYS A 26 -4.66 -14.42 1.63
CA LYS A 26 -3.77 -14.86 0.53
C LYS A 26 -4.38 -14.59 -0.85
N GLN A 27 -5.04 -13.45 -1.02
CA GLN A 27 -5.68 -13.11 -2.29
C GLN A 27 -4.64 -12.88 -3.37
N THR A 28 -4.90 -13.45 -4.54
CA THR A 28 -4.09 -13.24 -5.73
C THR A 28 -4.44 -11.91 -6.42
N LEU A 29 -3.56 -11.45 -7.29
CA LEU A 29 -3.81 -10.28 -8.12
C LEU A 29 -5.07 -10.45 -8.99
N ASP A 30 -5.27 -11.67 -9.57
CA ASP A 30 -6.47 -11.97 -10.38
C ASP A 30 -7.76 -11.93 -9.55
N GLU A 31 -7.75 -12.38 -8.32
CA GLU A 31 -8.92 -12.30 -7.41
C GLU A 31 -9.29 -10.85 -7.10
N ILE A 32 -8.30 -10.00 -6.85
CA ILE A 32 -8.51 -8.56 -6.62
C ILE A 32 -9.11 -7.92 -7.88
N VAL A 33 -8.51 -8.18 -9.04
CA VAL A 33 -8.99 -7.68 -10.34
C VAL A 33 -10.41 -8.17 -10.63
N THR A 34 -10.70 -9.43 -10.31
CA THR A 34 -12.03 -10.03 -10.49
C THR A 34 -13.07 -9.34 -9.62
N CYS A 35 -12.75 -9.07 -8.36
CA CYS A 35 -13.63 -8.36 -7.44
C CYS A 35 -13.99 -6.96 -7.98
N ILE A 36 -12.97 -6.20 -8.44
CA ILE A 36 -13.18 -4.88 -9.03
C ILE A 36 -14.04 -4.98 -10.30
N ALA A 37 -13.71 -5.89 -11.21
CA ALA A 37 -14.43 -6.05 -12.46
C ALA A 37 -15.91 -6.43 -12.24
N ASN A 38 -16.18 -7.34 -11.31
CA ASN A 38 -17.55 -7.74 -10.96
C ASN A 38 -18.36 -6.58 -10.37
N THR A 39 -17.77 -5.78 -9.51
CA THR A 39 -18.41 -4.59 -8.95
C THR A 39 -18.73 -3.57 -10.04
N VAL A 40 -17.78 -3.29 -10.93
CA VAL A 40 -17.98 -2.40 -12.08
C VAL A 40 -19.13 -2.92 -12.97
N ALA A 41 -19.14 -4.22 -13.26
CA ALA A 41 -20.19 -4.84 -14.08
C ALA A 41 -21.58 -4.76 -13.40
N ALA A 42 -21.65 -5.04 -12.11
CA ALA A 42 -22.90 -4.96 -11.35
C ALA A 42 -23.47 -3.54 -11.32
N ARG A 43 -22.61 -2.53 -11.10
CA ARG A 43 -23.02 -1.12 -11.12
C ARG A 43 -23.45 -0.66 -12.51
N ALA A 44 -22.74 -1.10 -13.56
CA ALA A 44 -23.11 -0.80 -14.94
C ALA A 44 -24.51 -1.34 -15.31
N LYS A 45 -24.88 -2.54 -14.82
CA LYS A 45 -26.24 -3.10 -14.96
C LYS A 45 -27.30 -2.21 -14.31
N ASN A 46 -26.96 -1.58 -13.21
CA ASN A 46 -27.83 -0.63 -12.50
C ASN A 46 -27.81 0.79 -13.12
N LYS A 47 -27.17 0.98 -14.26
CA LYS A 47 -26.96 2.28 -14.93
C LYS A 47 -26.11 3.27 -14.11
N GLU A 48 -25.32 2.79 -13.17
CA GLU A 48 -24.38 3.56 -12.37
C GLU A 48 -22.95 3.35 -12.87
N ASN A 49 -22.63 3.91 -14.06
CA ASN A 49 -21.34 3.78 -14.75
C ASN A 49 -20.26 4.71 -14.18
N PHE A 50 -20.19 4.82 -12.88
CA PHE A 50 -19.21 5.61 -12.13
C PHE A 50 -18.92 4.92 -10.79
N GLY A 51 -17.82 5.29 -10.18
CA GLY A 51 -17.45 4.76 -8.86
C GLY A 51 -16.08 5.20 -8.42
N VAL A 52 -15.76 4.91 -7.18
CA VAL A 52 -14.48 5.21 -6.55
C VAL A 52 -13.87 3.94 -6.01
N VAL A 53 -12.58 3.73 -6.31
CA VAL A 53 -11.76 2.64 -5.79
C VAL A 53 -10.60 3.23 -5.01
N LEU A 54 -10.49 2.91 -3.72
CA LEU A 54 -9.35 3.28 -2.88
C LEU A 54 -8.35 2.12 -2.85
N ILE A 55 -7.11 2.43 -3.20
CA ILE A 55 -6.00 1.48 -3.25
C ILE A 55 -4.92 1.97 -2.29
N PRO A 56 -4.51 1.16 -1.30
CA PRO A 56 -3.45 1.55 -0.38
C PRO A 56 -2.09 1.53 -1.08
N GLU A 57 -1.25 2.49 -0.76
CA GLU A 57 0.16 2.48 -1.16
C GLU A 57 0.84 1.21 -0.67
N GLY A 58 1.63 0.58 -1.51
CA GLY A 58 2.34 -0.64 -1.17
C GLY A 58 1.48 -1.92 -1.21
N LEU A 59 0.24 -1.86 -1.71
CA LEU A 59 -0.62 -3.05 -1.86
C LEU A 59 0.13 -4.23 -2.50
N ILE A 60 0.97 -3.95 -3.48
CA ILE A 60 1.67 -4.98 -4.27
C ILE A 60 2.53 -5.90 -3.43
N GLU A 61 3.10 -5.41 -2.32
CA GLU A 61 3.89 -6.23 -1.38
C GLU A 61 3.03 -7.20 -0.55
N PHE A 62 1.75 -6.94 -0.43
CA PHE A 62 0.83 -7.75 0.35
C PHE A 62 0.15 -8.85 -0.47
N ILE A 63 0.30 -8.81 -1.79
CA ILE A 63 -0.17 -9.88 -2.69
C ILE A 63 0.90 -10.99 -2.69
N PRO A 64 0.59 -12.23 -2.27
CA PRO A 64 1.61 -13.24 -2.00
C PRO A 64 2.53 -13.56 -3.18
N GLU A 65 1.98 -13.66 -4.39
CA GLU A 65 2.75 -13.92 -5.61
C GLU A 65 3.66 -12.75 -5.99
N MET A 66 3.19 -11.51 -5.78
CA MET A 66 3.98 -10.31 -6.03
C MET A 66 5.07 -10.10 -4.98
N ASN A 67 4.78 -10.41 -3.73
CA ASN A 67 5.77 -10.37 -2.65
C ASN A 67 6.93 -11.33 -2.91
N LYS A 68 6.62 -12.57 -3.31
CA LYS A 68 7.65 -13.54 -3.71
C LYS A 68 8.46 -13.05 -4.90
N LEU A 69 7.79 -12.53 -5.93
CA LEU A 69 8.45 -11.98 -7.12
C LEU A 69 9.40 -10.84 -6.76
N ILE A 70 8.96 -9.89 -5.93
CA ILE A 70 9.79 -8.76 -5.48
C ILE A 70 10.99 -9.25 -4.70
N SER A 71 10.82 -10.25 -3.82
CA SER A 71 11.91 -10.83 -3.05
C SER A 71 12.96 -11.48 -3.95
N GLU A 72 12.55 -12.28 -4.93
CA GLU A 72 13.46 -12.93 -5.89
C GLU A 72 14.15 -11.92 -6.81
N LEU A 73 13.45 -10.87 -7.24
CA LEU A 73 14.06 -9.78 -8.01
C LEU A 73 15.13 -9.03 -7.19
N ASN A 74 14.89 -8.81 -5.90
CA ASN A 74 15.87 -8.19 -5.03
C ASN A 74 17.14 -9.06 -4.88
N GLU A 75 16.98 -10.37 -4.69
CA GLU A 75 18.10 -11.30 -4.62
C GLU A 75 18.86 -11.43 -5.96
N LEU A 76 18.13 -11.52 -7.06
CA LEU A 76 18.72 -11.61 -8.41
C LEU A 76 19.56 -10.38 -8.71
N LEU A 77 19.00 -9.20 -8.53
CA LEU A 77 19.67 -7.95 -8.89
C LEU A 77 20.73 -7.53 -7.85
N ALA A 78 20.68 -8.05 -6.64
CA ALA A 78 21.79 -7.94 -5.71
C ALA A 78 23.01 -8.75 -6.15
N LYS A 79 22.79 -9.90 -6.80
CA LYS A 79 23.87 -10.80 -7.28
C LYS A 79 24.38 -10.43 -8.67
N GLU A 80 23.49 -10.08 -9.59
CA GLU A 80 23.78 -9.89 -11.02
C GLU A 80 23.49 -8.46 -11.52
N GLY A 81 23.40 -7.48 -10.62
CA GLY A 81 23.02 -6.10 -10.97
C GLY A 81 23.95 -5.42 -11.96
N GLU A 82 25.26 -5.70 -11.91
CA GLU A 82 26.24 -5.17 -12.89
C GLU A 82 25.98 -5.73 -14.29
N ALA A 83 25.74 -7.03 -14.40
CA ALA A 83 25.42 -7.68 -15.67
C ALA A 83 24.07 -7.17 -16.24
N PHE A 84 23.08 -6.96 -15.38
CA PHE A 84 21.79 -6.38 -15.76
C PHE A 84 21.94 -4.92 -16.23
N ALA A 85 22.73 -4.11 -15.54
CA ALA A 85 22.94 -2.71 -15.88
C ALA A 85 23.68 -2.54 -17.24
N ALA A 86 24.54 -3.48 -17.61
CA ALA A 86 25.28 -3.46 -18.88
C ALA A 86 24.38 -3.71 -20.12
N ILE A 87 23.16 -4.22 -19.94
CA ILE A 87 22.21 -4.44 -21.03
C ILE A 87 21.52 -3.10 -21.33
N GLU A 88 21.61 -2.62 -22.58
CA GLU A 88 20.97 -1.36 -22.99
C GLU A 88 19.52 -1.59 -23.47
N ASN A 89 19.27 -2.70 -24.15
CA ASN A 89 17.97 -3.01 -24.74
C ASN A 89 16.96 -3.45 -23.66
N LYS A 90 15.79 -2.81 -23.66
CA LYS A 90 14.73 -3.08 -22.66
C LYS A 90 14.17 -4.50 -22.74
N ASP A 91 14.00 -5.02 -23.96
CA ASP A 91 13.43 -6.38 -24.15
C ASP A 91 14.46 -7.44 -23.73
N GLU A 92 15.73 -7.19 -23.97
CA GLU A 92 16.81 -8.06 -23.50
C GLU A 92 16.94 -8.02 -21.96
N LYS A 93 16.72 -6.86 -21.33
CA LYS A 93 16.63 -6.76 -19.87
C LYS A 93 15.50 -7.61 -19.31
N MET A 94 14.33 -7.53 -19.91
CA MET A 94 13.18 -8.34 -19.47
C MET A 94 13.44 -9.84 -19.67
N LYS A 95 14.03 -10.21 -20.80
CA LYS A 95 14.44 -11.60 -21.05
C LYS A 95 15.49 -12.08 -20.07
N PHE A 96 16.50 -11.27 -19.76
CA PHE A 96 17.52 -11.57 -18.75
C PHE A 96 16.90 -11.94 -17.41
N VAL A 97 15.88 -11.19 -16.98
CA VAL A 97 15.16 -11.44 -15.74
C VAL A 97 14.34 -12.73 -15.81
N ILE A 98 13.56 -12.91 -16.89
CA ILE A 98 12.70 -14.10 -17.08
C ILE A 98 13.54 -15.38 -17.08
N ASP A 99 14.67 -15.39 -17.75
CA ASP A 99 15.54 -16.57 -17.88
C ASP A 99 16.20 -16.99 -16.53
N ARG A 100 16.19 -16.10 -15.52
CA ARG A 100 16.83 -16.32 -14.21
C ARG A 100 15.86 -16.50 -13.06
N LEU A 101 14.61 -16.14 -13.24
CA LEU A 101 13.58 -16.36 -12.23
C LEU A 101 13.12 -17.83 -12.22
N PRO A 102 12.68 -18.36 -11.07
CA PRO A 102 11.93 -19.62 -11.03
C PRO A 102 10.74 -19.58 -12.00
N ALA A 103 10.45 -20.68 -12.68
CA ALA A 103 9.45 -20.75 -13.77
C ALA A 103 8.09 -20.17 -13.39
N GLU A 104 7.62 -20.40 -12.15
CA GLU A 104 6.37 -19.85 -11.62
C GLU A 104 6.41 -18.32 -11.60
N LEU A 105 7.48 -17.74 -11.06
CA LEU A 105 7.65 -16.29 -10.92
C LEU A 105 7.97 -15.62 -12.26
N ALA A 106 8.68 -16.31 -13.16
CA ALA A 106 8.90 -15.87 -14.52
C ALA A 106 7.57 -15.69 -15.26
N SER A 107 6.62 -16.61 -15.06
CA SER A 107 5.28 -16.51 -15.63
C SER A 107 4.49 -15.33 -15.06
N VAL A 108 4.57 -15.11 -13.75
CA VAL A 108 3.95 -13.93 -13.11
C VAL A 108 4.57 -12.65 -13.68
N PHE A 109 5.89 -12.54 -13.70
CA PHE A 109 6.60 -11.37 -14.24
C PHE A 109 6.24 -11.10 -15.71
N ALA A 110 6.23 -12.12 -16.55
CA ALA A 110 5.88 -12.00 -17.96
C ALA A 110 4.42 -11.59 -18.19
N SER A 111 3.51 -11.88 -17.26
CA SER A 111 2.10 -11.51 -17.35
C SER A 111 1.83 -10.04 -17.01
N LEU A 112 2.80 -9.37 -16.37
CA LEU A 112 2.66 -7.96 -15.98
C LEU A 112 2.85 -7.03 -17.20
N PRO A 113 2.19 -5.85 -17.20
CA PRO A 113 2.47 -4.82 -18.19
C PRO A 113 3.96 -4.43 -18.19
N GLN A 114 4.51 -4.14 -19.37
CA GLN A 114 5.92 -3.82 -19.53
C GLN A 114 6.37 -2.63 -18.65
N THR A 115 5.50 -1.64 -18.46
CA THR A 115 5.77 -0.51 -17.57
C THR A 115 6.03 -0.95 -16.15
N ILE A 116 5.25 -1.90 -15.64
CA ILE A 116 5.40 -2.45 -14.29
C ILE A 116 6.66 -3.32 -14.20
N GLN A 117 6.96 -4.13 -15.23
CA GLN A 117 8.21 -4.90 -15.29
C GLN A 117 9.43 -3.98 -15.19
N ILE A 118 9.40 -2.84 -15.90
CA ILE A 118 10.46 -1.83 -15.85
C ILE A 118 10.57 -1.22 -14.45
N GLN A 119 9.46 -0.83 -13.83
CA GLN A 119 9.45 -0.28 -12.46
C GLN A 119 9.99 -1.27 -11.43
N LEU A 120 9.61 -2.55 -11.55
CA LEU A 120 10.12 -3.61 -10.68
C LEU A 120 11.63 -3.87 -10.81
N THR A 121 12.22 -3.54 -11.93
CA THR A 121 13.63 -3.86 -12.21
C THR A 121 14.57 -2.66 -12.14
N ASN A 122 14.11 -1.46 -12.47
CA ASN A 122 14.96 -0.27 -12.58
C ASN A 122 14.89 0.64 -11.34
N ASP A 123 13.71 0.77 -10.73
CA ASP A 123 13.52 1.70 -9.62
C ASP A 123 13.93 1.04 -8.29
N ARG A 124 15.11 1.44 -7.80
CA ARG A 124 15.70 0.92 -6.58
C ARG A 124 15.80 1.99 -5.51
N ASP A 125 15.56 1.59 -4.27
CA ASP A 125 15.83 2.43 -3.12
C ASP A 125 17.35 2.55 -2.87
N PRO A 126 17.82 3.48 -2.02
CA PRO A 126 19.24 3.60 -1.69
C PRO A 126 19.86 2.33 -1.10
N HIS A 127 19.04 1.36 -0.73
CA HIS A 127 19.46 0.07 -0.20
C HIS A 127 19.46 -1.05 -1.25
N GLY A 128 19.08 -0.75 -2.50
CA GLY A 128 19.06 -1.70 -3.62
C GLY A 128 17.82 -2.57 -3.72
N ASN A 129 16.77 -2.33 -2.93
CA ASN A 129 15.48 -3.02 -3.06
C ASN A 129 14.60 -2.34 -4.10
N VAL A 130 13.59 -3.07 -4.59
CA VAL A 130 12.51 -2.47 -5.38
C VAL A 130 11.89 -1.32 -4.59
N GLN A 131 11.82 -0.15 -5.22
CA GLN A 131 11.17 1.01 -4.62
C GLN A 131 9.66 0.92 -4.82
N VAL A 132 9.00 0.16 -3.96
CA VAL A 132 7.58 -0.21 -4.08
C VAL A 132 6.65 0.99 -4.15
N SER A 133 7.01 2.10 -3.50
CA SER A 133 6.22 3.35 -3.53
C SER A 133 6.15 4.00 -4.92
N LEU A 134 7.06 3.68 -5.83
CA LEU A 134 7.05 4.16 -7.22
C LEU A 134 6.28 3.25 -8.17
N ILE A 135 5.85 2.07 -7.72
CA ILE A 135 5.07 1.17 -8.57
C ILE A 135 3.65 1.73 -8.68
N GLU A 136 3.26 2.06 -9.89
CA GLU A 136 1.93 2.57 -10.23
C GLU A 136 0.87 1.46 -10.17
N THR A 137 0.63 0.94 -8.96
CA THR A 137 -0.29 -0.17 -8.71
C THR A 137 -1.71 0.12 -9.21
N GLU A 138 -2.14 1.37 -9.14
CA GLU A 138 -3.44 1.81 -9.66
C GLU A 138 -3.53 1.65 -11.20
N LYS A 139 -2.46 1.93 -11.93
CA LYS A 139 -2.42 1.75 -13.38
C LYS A 139 -2.41 0.27 -13.75
N LEU A 140 -1.63 -0.55 -13.03
CA LEU A 140 -1.65 -2.00 -13.16
C LEU A 140 -3.06 -2.55 -13.02
N LEU A 141 -3.76 -2.20 -11.95
CA LEU A 141 -5.12 -2.67 -11.71
C LEU A 141 -6.10 -2.20 -12.80
N VAL A 142 -5.99 -0.95 -13.25
CA VAL A 142 -6.82 -0.44 -14.37
C VAL A 142 -6.61 -1.24 -15.65
N GLU A 143 -5.37 -1.56 -16.03
CA GLU A 143 -5.10 -2.35 -17.24
C GLU A 143 -5.64 -3.77 -17.12
N LEU A 144 -5.44 -4.43 -15.99
CA LEU A 144 -5.94 -5.78 -15.75
C LEU A 144 -7.46 -5.83 -15.70
N VAL A 145 -8.11 -4.87 -15.05
CA VAL A 145 -9.58 -4.76 -14.98
C VAL A 145 -10.15 -4.52 -16.38
N LYS A 146 -9.55 -3.63 -17.19
CA LYS A 146 -9.94 -3.44 -18.60
C LYS A 146 -9.86 -4.74 -19.39
N GLY A 147 -8.77 -5.49 -19.21
CA GLY A 147 -8.58 -6.79 -19.84
C GLY A 147 -9.66 -7.81 -19.43
N LYS A 148 -10.01 -7.84 -18.15
CA LYS A 148 -11.03 -8.73 -17.60
C LYS A 148 -12.43 -8.37 -18.10
N LEU A 149 -12.79 -7.09 -18.07
CA LEU A 149 -14.09 -6.60 -18.55
C LEU A 149 -14.31 -6.88 -20.04
N LYS A 150 -13.25 -6.79 -20.86
CA LYS A 150 -13.34 -7.15 -22.30
C LYS A 150 -13.69 -8.63 -22.56
N LYS A 151 -13.37 -9.51 -21.61
CA LYS A 151 -13.66 -10.96 -21.68
C LYS A 151 -15.05 -11.31 -21.14
N MET A 152 -15.73 -10.36 -20.48
CA MET A 152 -17.09 -10.56 -19.98
C MET A 152 -18.10 -10.52 -21.14
N PRO A 153 -19.22 -11.26 -21.04
CA PRO A 153 -20.24 -11.29 -22.09
C PRO A 153 -20.92 -9.93 -22.30
N GLU A 154 -20.99 -9.12 -21.26
CA GLU A 154 -21.58 -7.78 -21.33
C GLU A 154 -20.56 -6.75 -21.83
N LYS A 155 -20.97 -5.94 -22.82
CA LYS A 155 -20.16 -4.82 -23.30
C LYS A 155 -20.21 -3.65 -22.30
N ILE A 156 -19.27 -3.61 -21.36
CA ILE A 156 -19.19 -2.56 -20.36
C ILE A 156 -18.22 -1.48 -20.82
N LYS A 157 -18.71 -0.23 -20.90
CA LYS A 157 -17.83 0.93 -21.09
C LYS A 157 -17.12 1.18 -19.76
N PHE A 158 -15.79 1.05 -19.76
CA PHE A 158 -14.97 1.33 -18.61
C PHE A 158 -13.90 2.37 -18.96
N SER A 159 -13.93 3.47 -18.25
CA SER A 159 -12.89 4.50 -18.29
C SER A 159 -12.51 4.80 -16.84
N ALA A 160 -11.24 4.70 -16.54
CA ALA A 160 -10.72 5.00 -15.21
C ALA A 160 -9.78 6.19 -15.28
N GLN A 161 -9.87 7.04 -14.26
CA GLN A 161 -8.93 8.11 -14.01
C GLN A 161 -8.19 7.79 -12.73
N THR A 162 -6.87 7.71 -12.81
CA THR A 162 -6.02 7.42 -11.66
C THR A 162 -5.57 8.71 -11.01
N HIS A 163 -5.54 8.70 -9.67
CA HIS A 163 -4.99 9.76 -8.84
C HIS A 163 -4.03 9.16 -7.83
N PHE A 164 -2.80 9.60 -7.86
CA PHE A 164 -1.79 9.26 -6.86
C PHE A 164 -1.63 10.46 -5.92
N PHE A 165 -2.04 10.27 -4.67
CA PHE A 165 -2.02 11.36 -3.69
C PHE A 165 -0.63 11.57 -3.07
N GLY A 166 0.13 10.51 -2.87
CA GLY A 166 1.48 10.61 -2.30
C GLY A 166 1.50 11.36 -0.97
N TYR A 167 2.40 12.33 -0.86
CA TYR A 167 2.50 13.18 0.33
C TYR A 167 1.31 14.12 0.51
N GLU A 168 0.68 14.57 -0.57
CA GLU A 168 -0.49 15.45 -0.52
C GLU A 168 -1.67 14.78 0.21
N GLY A 169 -1.84 13.47 0.03
CA GLY A 169 -2.85 12.71 0.76
C GLY A 169 -2.56 12.53 2.25
N ARG A 170 -1.37 12.92 2.71
CA ARG A 170 -0.94 12.87 4.11
C ARG A 170 -0.77 14.24 4.73
N CYS A 171 -1.01 15.29 3.97
CA CYS A 171 -0.84 16.67 4.41
C CYS A 171 -2.18 17.40 4.39
N SER A 172 -2.42 18.18 5.43
CA SER A 172 -3.55 19.08 5.54
C SER A 172 -3.15 20.31 6.34
N VAL A 173 -3.99 21.32 6.34
CA VAL A 173 -3.87 22.40 7.30
C VAL A 173 -4.05 21.82 8.71
N PRO A 174 -3.11 22.04 9.65
CA PRO A 174 -3.20 21.45 10.97
C PRO A 174 -4.44 21.94 11.72
N SER A 175 -5.11 20.99 12.38
CA SER A 175 -6.18 21.30 13.32
C SER A 175 -5.60 21.79 14.67
N ASN A 176 -6.45 22.29 15.56
CA ASN A 176 -6.02 22.60 16.94
C ASN A 176 -5.46 21.36 17.65
N PHE A 177 -6.05 20.20 17.40
CA PHE A 177 -5.52 18.93 17.92
C PHE A 177 -4.10 18.68 17.43
N ASP A 178 -3.83 18.84 16.12
CA ASP A 178 -2.48 18.65 15.55
C ASP A 178 -1.48 19.63 16.15
N ALA A 179 -1.89 20.90 16.34
CA ALA A 179 -1.04 21.93 16.96
C ALA A 179 -0.65 21.55 18.39
N ASP A 180 -1.61 21.20 19.23
CA ASP A 180 -1.38 20.81 20.61
C ASP A 180 -0.57 19.52 20.72
N TYR A 181 -0.86 18.55 19.84
CA TYR A 181 -0.15 17.27 19.82
C TYR A 181 1.31 17.43 19.40
N CYS A 182 1.57 18.15 18.30
CA CYS A 182 2.93 18.39 17.82
C CYS A 182 3.74 19.24 18.81
N TYR A 183 3.12 20.25 19.43
CA TYR A 183 3.75 21.04 20.48
C TYR A 183 4.14 20.18 21.69
N SER A 184 3.22 19.34 22.15
CA SER A 184 3.45 18.43 23.28
C SER A 184 4.56 17.42 22.97
N LEU A 185 4.60 16.85 21.75
CA LEU A 185 5.67 15.95 21.32
C LEU A 185 7.04 16.65 21.30
N GLY A 186 7.10 17.87 20.77
CA GLY A 186 8.34 18.65 20.69
C GLY A 186 8.84 19.07 22.09
N TYR A 187 7.94 19.52 22.94
CA TYR A 187 8.28 19.90 24.33
C TYR A 187 8.80 18.70 25.13
N ASN A 188 8.11 17.56 25.00
CA ASN A 188 8.56 16.32 25.64
C ASN A 188 9.91 15.83 25.09
N ALA A 189 10.16 15.95 23.77
CA ALA A 189 11.46 15.64 23.18
C ALA A 189 12.58 16.52 23.77
N ALA A 190 12.33 17.82 23.92
CA ALA A 190 13.28 18.73 24.57
C ALA A 190 13.56 18.33 26.03
N ALA A 191 12.55 17.91 26.79
CA ALA A 191 12.71 17.42 28.16
C ALA A 191 13.55 16.12 28.21
N ILE A 192 13.36 15.20 27.27
CA ILE A 192 14.15 13.96 27.15
C ILE A 192 15.63 14.30 26.89
N ILE A 193 15.89 15.24 25.98
CA ILE A 193 17.27 15.73 25.68
C ILE A 193 17.86 16.40 26.91
N GLY A 194 17.10 17.28 27.57
CA GLY A 194 17.53 17.96 28.80
C GLY A 194 17.85 16.99 29.93
N ALA A 195 17.20 15.85 29.99
CA ALA A 195 17.50 14.76 30.93
C ALA A 195 18.73 13.91 30.52
N GLY A 196 19.48 14.30 29.49
CA GLY A 196 20.68 13.59 28.99
C GLY A 196 20.38 12.25 28.32
N LYS A 197 19.15 12.03 27.82
CA LYS A 197 18.76 10.79 27.14
C LYS A 197 18.95 10.94 25.63
N THR A 198 19.39 9.84 24.99
CA THR A 198 19.51 9.72 23.56
C THR A 198 18.90 8.42 23.07
N ALA A 199 18.57 8.35 21.77
CA ALA A 199 17.93 7.18 21.14
C ALA A 199 16.55 6.84 21.75
N TYR A 200 15.81 7.85 22.16
CA TYR A 200 14.41 7.74 22.60
C TYR A 200 13.49 8.41 21.60
N MET A 201 12.30 7.84 21.44
CA MET A 201 11.20 8.46 20.73
C MET A 201 10.22 9.07 21.73
N SER A 202 9.89 10.35 21.52
CA SER A 202 8.82 11.04 22.26
C SER A 202 7.47 10.50 21.84
N TYR A 203 6.57 10.29 22.79
CA TYR A 203 5.18 9.94 22.51
C TYR A 203 4.23 10.61 23.51
N ILE A 204 2.97 10.73 23.11
CA ILE A 204 1.88 11.22 23.95
C ILE A 204 0.78 10.16 23.95
N ASN A 205 0.32 9.79 25.14
CA ASN A 205 -0.78 8.87 25.36
C ASN A 205 -2.07 9.60 25.71
N ASN A 206 -3.19 8.85 25.67
CA ASN A 206 -4.52 9.31 26.05
C ASN A 206 -5.08 10.42 25.14
N LEU A 207 -4.76 10.36 23.85
CA LEU A 207 -5.10 11.38 22.84
C LEU A 207 -6.61 11.55 22.62
N VAL A 208 -7.45 10.62 23.08
CA VAL A 208 -8.92 10.72 23.03
C VAL A 208 -9.50 11.64 24.10
N ALA A 209 -8.71 11.95 25.12
CA ALA A 209 -9.09 12.87 26.20
C ALA A 209 -8.70 14.32 25.85
N PRO A 210 -9.23 15.31 26.59
CA PRO A 210 -8.74 16.69 26.51
C PRO A 210 -7.23 16.78 26.73
N ALA A 211 -6.56 17.78 26.14
CA ALA A 211 -5.10 17.91 26.13
C ALA A 211 -4.47 17.95 27.54
N GLU A 212 -5.19 18.49 28.51
CA GLU A 212 -4.74 18.57 29.91
C GLU A 212 -4.60 17.19 30.58
N GLN A 213 -5.22 16.17 30.01
CA GLN A 213 -5.17 14.79 30.49
C GLN A 213 -4.18 13.92 29.69
N TRP A 214 -3.52 14.48 28.69
CA TRP A 214 -2.52 13.75 27.92
C TRP A 214 -1.32 13.39 28.80
N LYS A 215 -0.67 12.27 28.47
CA LYS A 215 0.49 11.76 29.19
C LYS A 215 1.68 11.63 28.26
N ALA A 216 2.69 12.45 28.51
CA ALA A 216 3.96 12.40 27.81
C ALA A 216 4.80 11.22 28.30
N GLY A 217 5.55 10.60 27.39
CA GLY A 217 6.46 9.51 27.69
C GLY A 217 7.58 9.39 26.66
N ALA A 218 8.48 8.47 26.94
CA ALA A 218 9.62 8.18 26.08
C ALA A 218 9.80 6.67 25.95
N VAL A 219 10.06 6.20 24.73
CA VAL A 219 10.35 4.79 24.45
C VAL A 219 11.72 4.66 23.79
N PRO A 220 12.61 3.77 24.26
CA PRO A 220 13.88 3.52 23.58
C PRO A 220 13.63 3.02 22.15
N LEU A 221 14.38 3.53 21.19
CA LEU A 221 14.27 3.06 19.79
C LEU A 221 14.45 1.55 19.65
N THR A 222 15.34 0.97 20.48
CA THR A 222 15.58 -0.48 20.50
C THR A 222 14.35 -1.29 20.90
N ALA A 223 13.45 -0.73 21.71
CA ALA A 223 12.19 -1.39 22.07
C ALA A 223 11.15 -1.40 20.93
N MET A 224 11.36 -0.56 19.91
CA MET A 224 10.52 -0.47 18.71
C MET A 224 11.04 -1.32 17.55
N MET A 225 12.26 -1.87 17.67
CA MET A 225 12.93 -2.58 16.61
C MET A 225 12.57 -4.07 16.60
N ASN A 226 12.44 -4.60 15.40
CA ASN A 226 12.40 -6.03 15.10
C ASN A 226 13.59 -6.38 14.22
N VAL A 227 13.95 -7.66 14.16
CA VAL A 227 14.97 -8.15 13.25
C VAL A 227 14.27 -8.67 11.99
N GLU A 228 14.63 -8.12 10.85
CA GLU A 228 14.15 -8.57 9.54
C GLU A 228 15.33 -8.87 8.62
N ARG A 229 15.15 -9.90 7.79
CA ARG A 229 16.16 -10.22 6.78
C ARG A 229 16.03 -9.24 5.61
N ARG A 230 17.10 -8.45 5.42
CA ARG A 230 17.23 -7.49 4.32
C ARG A 230 18.60 -7.58 3.69
N HIS A 231 18.67 -7.62 2.36
CA HIS A 231 19.96 -7.72 1.60
C HIS A 231 20.83 -8.90 2.05
N GLY A 232 20.25 -10.06 2.28
CA GLY A 232 21.00 -11.23 2.70
C GLY A 232 21.52 -11.18 4.15
N ALA A 233 21.21 -10.13 4.93
CA ALA A 233 21.62 -9.95 6.32
C ALA A 233 20.44 -9.65 7.22
N ASP A 234 20.55 -10.03 8.48
CA ASP A 234 19.57 -9.67 9.50
C ASP A 234 19.82 -8.22 9.96
N LYS A 235 18.80 -7.37 9.83
CA LYS A 235 18.89 -5.94 10.19
C LYS A 235 17.79 -5.56 11.17
N PRO A 236 18.11 -4.71 12.16
CA PRO A 236 17.10 -4.13 13.02
C PRO A 236 16.28 -3.09 12.23
N VAL A 237 14.96 -3.22 12.28
CA VAL A 237 14.03 -2.29 11.61
C VAL A 237 12.90 -1.93 12.55
N ILE A 238 12.37 -0.70 12.41
CA ILE A 238 11.13 -0.31 13.10
C ILE A 238 9.97 -0.86 12.27
N LYS A 239 9.18 -1.74 12.89
CA LYS A 239 8.02 -2.35 12.24
C LYS A 239 6.87 -1.36 12.21
N LYS A 240 6.33 -1.09 11.03
CA LYS A 240 5.11 -0.27 10.89
C LYS A 240 3.91 -0.98 11.50
N ALA A 241 3.01 -0.22 12.14
CA ALA A 241 1.73 -0.74 12.59
C ALA A 241 0.86 -1.13 11.40
N LEU A 242 0.20 -2.27 11.51
CA LEU A 242 -0.73 -2.79 10.49
C LEU A 242 -2.17 -2.59 10.95
N VAL A 243 -3.12 -2.57 10.01
CA VAL A 243 -4.55 -2.58 10.33
C VAL A 243 -4.89 -3.87 11.06
N GLU A 244 -5.51 -3.75 12.22
CA GLU A 244 -6.03 -4.87 12.98
C GLU A 244 -7.38 -5.30 12.38
N LEU A 245 -7.43 -6.51 11.81
CA LEU A 245 -8.62 -7.03 11.13
C LEU A 245 -9.76 -7.41 12.11
N ASP A 246 -9.47 -7.58 13.37
CA ASP A 246 -10.42 -7.73 14.47
C ASP A 246 -10.75 -6.40 15.18
N GLY A 247 -10.04 -5.32 14.82
CA GLY A 247 -10.27 -3.99 15.35
C GLY A 247 -11.60 -3.37 14.92
N LYS A 248 -12.19 -2.56 15.80
CA LYS A 248 -13.49 -1.90 15.55
C LYS A 248 -13.57 -1.15 14.21
N PRO A 249 -12.57 -0.36 13.78
CA PRO A 249 -12.63 0.36 12.50
C PRO A 249 -12.76 -0.58 11.31
N PHE A 250 -11.97 -1.67 11.27
CA PHE A 250 -12.06 -2.63 10.18
C PHE A 250 -13.39 -3.41 10.22
N GLN A 251 -13.87 -3.79 11.38
CA GLN A 251 -15.15 -4.49 11.53
C GLN A 251 -16.35 -3.62 11.08
N GLU A 252 -16.29 -2.32 11.34
CA GLU A 252 -17.28 -1.36 10.85
C GLU A 252 -17.26 -1.26 9.32
N PHE A 253 -16.07 -1.12 8.73
CA PHE A 253 -15.90 -1.16 7.29
C PHE A 253 -16.41 -2.47 6.68
N ALA A 254 -16.03 -3.61 7.25
CA ALA A 254 -16.40 -4.93 6.75
C ALA A 254 -17.93 -5.17 6.73
N ARG A 255 -18.65 -4.61 7.70
CA ARG A 255 -20.13 -4.69 7.75
C ARG A 255 -20.83 -3.90 6.65
N ASN A 256 -20.23 -2.81 6.20
CA ASN A 256 -20.87 -1.86 5.31
C ASN A 256 -20.40 -1.96 3.85
N ARG A 257 -19.19 -2.46 3.60
CA ARG A 257 -18.52 -2.40 2.29
C ARG A 257 -19.32 -3.04 1.15
N ASP A 258 -20.04 -4.14 1.39
CA ASP A 258 -20.81 -4.82 0.35
C ASP A 258 -22.00 -3.97 -0.09
N THR A 259 -22.59 -3.21 0.82
CA THR A 259 -23.62 -2.22 0.50
C THR A 259 -23.04 -1.06 -0.29
N TRP A 260 -21.90 -0.51 0.15
CA TRP A 260 -21.23 0.59 -0.54
C TRP A 260 -20.72 0.20 -1.93
N ALA A 261 -20.33 -1.07 -2.12
CA ALA A 261 -19.89 -1.57 -3.41
C ALA A 261 -20.91 -1.35 -4.52
N ILE A 262 -22.18 -1.58 -4.21
CA ILE A 262 -23.27 -1.55 -5.21
C ILE A 262 -24.05 -0.23 -5.17
N LYS A 263 -24.30 0.30 -3.98
CA LYS A 263 -25.06 1.55 -3.83
C LYS A 263 -24.16 2.76 -3.87
N THR A 264 -24.67 3.86 -4.42
CA THR A 264 -24.00 5.16 -4.33
C THR A 264 -24.27 5.75 -2.95
N SER A 265 -23.30 5.58 -2.05
CA SER A 265 -23.42 5.96 -0.63
C SER A 265 -22.37 7.01 -0.24
N PHE A 266 -21.83 7.73 -1.24
CA PHE A 266 -20.77 8.71 -1.00
C PHE A 266 -21.22 9.79 -0.02
N ILE A 267 -20.36 10.12 0.93
CA ILE A 267 -20.53 11.24 1.85
C ILE A 267 -19.33 12.16 1.78
N PHE A 268 -19.57 13.43 2.02
CA PHE A 268 -18.54 14.45 2.18
C PHE A 268 -18.27 14.61 3.68
N PRO A 269 -17.04 14.43 4.13
CA PRO A 269 -16.75 14.36 5.57
C PRO A 269 -16.70 15.73 6.26
N GLY A 270 -16.87 16.83 5.52
CA GLY A 270 -16.82 18.19 6.07
C GLY A 270 -15.56 18.94 5.74
#